data_441c1001d2007f5f671ec8c801bc33db
#
_entry.id   441c1001d2007f5f671ec8c801bc33db
#
_cell.length_a   1.000
_cell.length_b   1.000
_cell.length_c   1.000
_cell.angle_alpha   90.00
_cell.angle_beta   90.00
_cell.angle_gamma   90.00
#
_symmetry.space_group_name_H-M   'P 1'
#
loop_
_entity.id
_entity.type
_entity.pdbx_description
1 polymer ?
#
loop_
_entity_poly.entity_id
_entity_poly.type
_entity_poly.pdbx_seq_one_letter_code
_entity_poly.pdbx_strand_id
1 'polypeptide(L)'
;MPSAKCFAHTLTQTNSNPLTFQELILRLQTFWAERGCVLEQPYDVEVGAGTMVPETFLRVLGPSPYKVAYVQPSRRPADGRYGENPNRLYKHTQLQVILKPPPENVQQLYLESLGAMGIDLRQHDIKFEEDNWEAPTLSAWGVGWQVMLDGLEITQFTYFQQCGGVDLDPISAELTYGLERIAAFLQDVDSIYDIVWARDPETGKATTYGDVRLADEIQFSVYNFELADVEKAWKHFELCEAECKALLDQYAALSSKKDAGDGWQGDKKRFPILAAYDLCLKCSHLFNILDARGAISVTERVGVIARVRALAVGIARAYVDQQGEISASADEAEPVAKHPKAKKELVPAAS
;
A
#
# COMPACT_ATOMS: atom_id res chain seq x y z
N MET A 1 -23.91 -39.77 25.51
CA MET A 1 -22.88 -38.80 25.07
C MET A 1 -22.32 -39.27 23.74
N PRO A 2 -22.61 -38.61 22.61
CA PRO A 2 -21.99 -38.95 21.34
C PRO A 2 -20.73 -38.09 21.13
N SER A 3 -19.68 -38.77 20.74
CA SER A 3 -18.34 -38.35 20.41
C SER A 3 -18.31 -37.29 19.31
N ALA A 4 -17.62 -36.18 19.58
CA ALA A 4 -17.26 -35.17 18.58
C ALA A 4 -16.26 -35.77 17.59
N LYS A 5 -16.68 -36.02 16.36
CA LYS A 5 -15.81 -36.35 15.24
C LYS A 5 -15.21 -35.02 14.72
N CYS A 6 -13.93 -34.87 14.94
CA CYS A 6 -13.09 -33.86 14.37
C CYS A 6 -13.10 -34.02 12.84
N PHE A 7 -13.63 -33.04 12.10
CA PHE A 7 -13.53 -32.97 10.64
C PHE A 7 -12.15 -32.42 10.27
N ALA A 8 -11.17 -33.30 10.16
CA ALA A 8 -9.95 -32.99 9.44
C ALA A 8 -10.28 -33.07 7.94
N HIS A 9 -10.55 -31.94 7.31
CA HIS A 9 -10.60 -31.88 5.85
C HIS A 9 -9.15 -31.87 5.34
N THR A 10 -8.70 -33.03 4.94
CA THR A 10 -7.47 -33.22 4.16
C THR A 10 -7.71 -32.61 2.77
N LEU A 11 -7.14 -31.42 2.53
CA LEU A 11 -7.06 -30.82 1.19
C LEU A 11 -6.00 -31.56 0.37
N THR A 12 -6.31 -32.74 -0.13
CA THR A 12 -5.58 -33.41 -1.21
C THR A 12 -6.54 -33.64 -2.37
N GLN A 13 -6.78 -32.59 -3.16
CA GLN A 13 -7.20 -32.73 -4.54
C GLN A 13 -6.22 -31.93 -5.40
N THR A 14 -5.47 -32.61 -6.24
CA THR A 14 -4.80 -32.03 -7.41
C THR A 14 -5.90 -31.57 -8.37
N ASN A 15 -6.47 -30.39 -8.12
CA ASN A 15 -7.34 -29.74 -9.08
C ASN A 15 -6.48 -29.40 -10.30
N SER A 16 -6.84 -29.91 -11.45
CA SER A 16 -6.22 -29.64 -12.74
C SER A 16 -6.44 -28.19 -13.22
N ASN A 17 -7.22 -27.39 -12.50
CA ASN A 17 -7.50 -26.00 -12.81
C ASN A 17 -6.62 -25.08 -11.98
N PRO A 18 -6.09 -23.98 -12.57
CA PRO A 18 -5.37 -22.96 -11.83
C PRO A 18 -6.27 -22.29 -10.79
N LEU A 19 -5.65 -21.71 -9.73
CA LEU A 19 -6.37 -20.99 -8.69
C LEU A 19 -7.21 -19.85 -9.28
N THR A 20 -8.44 -19.73 -8.82
CA THR A 20 -9.27 -18.54 -9.06
C THR A 20 -8.71 -17.35 -8.28
N PHE A 21 -9.11 -16.12 -8.65
CA PHE A 21 -8.64 -14.91 -7.98
C PHE A 21 -8.93 -14.91 -6.47
N GLN A 22 -10.13 -15.34 -6.07
CA GLN A 22 -10.48 -15.44 -4.65
C GLN A 22 -9.70 -16.54 -3.91
N GLU A 23 -9.43 -17.68 -4.56
CA GLU A 23 -8.63 -18.76 -3.95
C GLU A 23 -7.17 -18.33 -3.76
N LEU A 24 -6.62 -17.57 -4.72
CA LEU A 24 -5.30 -16.96 -4.59
C LEU A 24 -5.21 -16.07 -3.36
N ILE A 25 -6.18 -15.17 -3.17
CA ILE A 25 -6.25 -14.27 -2.01
C ILE A 25 -6.32 -15.08 -0.72
N LEU A 26 -7.25 -16.02 -0.62
CA LEU A 26 -7.44 -16.83 0.59
C LEU A 26 -6.18 -17.65 0.92
N ARG A 27 -5.49 -18.16 -0.08
CA ARG A 27 -4.27 -18.94 0.11
C ARG A 27 -3.12 -18.09 0.64
N LEU A 28 -2.93 -16.91 0.09
CA LEU A 28 -1.91 -15.97 0.58
C LEU A 28 -2.23 -15.46 2.00
N GLN A 29 -3.49 -15.13 2.28
CA GLN A 29 -3.91 -14.74 3.62
C GLN A 29 -3.66 -15.87 4.63
N THR A 30 -4.02 -17.11 4.29
CA THR A 30 -3.77 -18.29 5.15
C THR A 30 -2.27 -18.47 5.38
N PHE A 31 -1.45 -18.38 4.32
CA PHE A 31 0.00 -18.52 4.41
C PHE A 31 0.62 -17.52 5.41
N TRP A 32 0.22 -16.26 5.35
CA TRP A 32 0.77 -15.21 6.22
C TRP A 32 0.19 -15.27 7.64
N ALA A 33 -1.08 -15.67 7.80
CA ALA A 33 -1.69 -15.90 9.11
C ALA A 33 -0.96 -17.01 9.88
N GLU A 34 -0.63 -18.12 9.22
CA GLU A 34 0.14 -19.23 9.81
C GLU A 34 1.57 -18.82 10.23
N ARG A 35 2.08 -17.69 9.70
CA ARG A 35 3.39 -17.11 10.07
C ARG A 35 3.29 -15.97 11.07
N GLY A 36 2.10 -15.84 11.68
CA GLY A 36 1.84 -14.91 12.79
C GLY A 36 1.54 -13.48 12.36
N CYS A 37 1.17 -13.24 11.09
CA CYS A 37 0.61 -11.97 10.68
C CYS A 37 -0.84 -11.83 11.15
N VAL A 38 -1.18 -10.67 11.70
CA VAL A 38 -2.57 -10.26 11.87
C VAL A 38 -3.18 -10.08 10.47
N LEU A 39 -4.38 -10.62 10.25
CA LEU A 39 -5.10 -10.35 9.01
C LEU A 39 -6.04 -9.18 9.23
N GLU A 40 -5.72 -8.05 8.62
CA GLU A 40 -6.60 -6.88 8.62
C GLU A 40 -7.51 -6.85 7.40
N GLN A 41 -8.63 -6.15 7.56
CA GLN A 41 -9.56 -5.89 6.47
C GLN A 41 -9.07 -4.71 5.62
N PRO A 42 -9.57 -4.57 4.37
CA PRO A 42 -9.26 -3.40 3.56
C PRO A 42 -9.61 -2.10 4.28
N TYR A 43 -8.72 -1.10 4.19
CA TYR A 43 -9.01 0.22 4.74
C TYR A 43 -10.11 0.91 3.92
N ASP A 44 -11.03 1.59 4.61
CA ASP A 44 -12.26 2.12 4.02
C ASP A 44 -12.14 3.56 3.48
N VAL A 45 -10.93 4.14 3.52
CA VAL A 45 -10.61 5.40 2.86
C VAL A 45 -9.79 5.14 1.60
N GLU A 46 -10.01 5.92 0.54
CA GLU A 46 -9.29 5.75 -0.73
C GLU A 46 -7.79 5.95 -0.57
N VAL A 47 -7.04 4.97 -1.05
CA VAL A 47 -5.58 4.99 -1.08
C VAL A 47 -5.05 4.64 -2.47
N GLY A 48 -3.89 5.19 -2.84
CA GLY A 48 -3.21 4.89 -4.10
C GLY A 48 -2.30 3.66 -4.04
N ALA A 49 -2.02 3.17 -2.85
CA ALA A 49 -1.22 1.97 -2.60
C ALA A 49 -1.48 1.43 -1.18
N GLY A 50 -1.25 0.14 -0.97
CA GLY A 50 -1.33 -0.48 0.35
C GLY A 50 -0.41 0.18 1.38
N THR A 51 0.74 0.68 0.97
CA THR A 51 1.69 1.43 1.81
C THR A 51 1.06 2.65 2.50
N MET A 52 0.02 3.25 1.90
CA MET A 52 -0.66 4.42 2.46
C MET A 52 -1.67 4.07 3.57
N VAL A 53 -2.01 2.81 3.75
CA VAL A 53 -2.93 2.36 4.80
C VAL A 53 -2.29 2.60 6.18
N PRO A 54 -3.05 3.05 7.22
CA PRO A 54 -2.52 3.25 8.57
C PRO A 54 -1.74 2.06 9.12
N GLU A 55 -2.17 0.83 8.78
CA GLU A 55 -1.52 -0.42 9.20
C GLU A 55 -0.09 -0.58 8.63
N THR A 56 0.25 0.12 7.56
CA THR A 56 1.63 0.28 7.10
C THR A 56 2.19 1.61 7.56
N PHE A 57 1.66 2.74 7.07
CA PHE A 57 2.28 4.06 7.22
C PHE A 57 2.56 4.44 8.68
N LEU A 58 1.62 4.18 9.59
CA LEU A 58 1.79 4.51 11.00
C LEU A 58 2.46 3.39 11.80
N ARG A 59 2.16 2.12 11.49
CA ARG A 59 2.66 0.98 12.26
C ARG A 59 4.14 0.67 12.04
N VAL A 60 4.73 1.11 10.91
CA VAL A 60 6.19 1.00 10.72
C VAL A 60 6.96 1.99 11.60
N LEU A 61 6.32 3.06 12.09
CA LEU A 61 6.92 4.03 12.99
C LEU A 61 7.10 3.45 14.41
N GLY A 62 8.12 3.96 15.11
CA GLY A 62 8.43 3.55 16.47
C GLY A 62 9.01 2.13 16.59
N PRO A 63 9.42 1.67 17.81
CA PRO A 63 10.13 0.42 18.01
C PRO A 63 9.23 -0.82 18.14
N SER A 64 7.90 -0.65 18.29
CA SER A 64 7.00 -1.77 18.60
C SER A 64 6.96 -2.80 17.48
N PRO A 65 7.21 -4.10 17.74
CA PRO A 65 7.12 -5.14 16.72
C PRO A 65 5.70 -5.25 16.16
N TYR A 66 5.58 -5.49 14.84
CA TYR A 66 4.29 -5.66 14.18
C TYR A 66 4.39 -6.55 12.95
N LYS A 67 3.41 -7.44 12.77
CA LYS A 67 3.27 -8.27 11.58
C LYS A 67 1.83 -8.24 11.12
N VAL A 68 1.60 -7.84 9.90
CA VAL A 68 0.25 -7.73 9.33
C VAL A 68 0.24 -8.15 7.87
N ALA A 69 -0.89 -8.68 7.43
CA ALA A 69 -1.19 -8.90 6.01
C ALA A 69 -2.63 -8.45 5.74
N TYR A 70 -2.85 -7.72 4.66
CA TYR A 70 -4.17 -7.26 4.25
C TYR A 70 -4.27 -7.10 2.74
N VAL A 71 -5.47 -7.27 2.23
CA VAL A 71 -5.81 -7.06 0.83
C VAL A 71 -6.35 -5.64 0.68
N GLN A 72 -5.69 -4.80 -0.12
CA GLN A 72 -6.08 -3.40 -0.29
C GLN A 72 -6.40 -3.06 -1.73
N PRO A 73 -7.65 -2.68 -2.04
CA PRO A 73 -7.95 -2.01 -3.29
C PRO A 73 -7.24 -0.66 -3.36
N SER A 74 -6.38 -0.48 -4.37
CA SER A 74 -5.59 0.73 -4.57
C SER A 74 -6.10 1.49 -5.78
N ARG A 75 -6.38 2.79 -5.63
CA ARG A 75 -6.95 3.64 -6.68
C ARG A 75 -5.89 4.56 -7.27
N ARG A 76 -5.71 4.46 -8.57
CA ARG A 76 -4.80 5.31 -9.36
C ARG A 76 -5.57 5.95 -10.51
N PRO A 77 -6.26 7.07 -10.30
CA PRO A 77 -7.12 7.71 -11.30
C PRO A 77 -6.46 7.92 -12.67
N ALA A 78 -5.17 8.31 -12.70
CA ALA A 78 -4.43 8.53 -13.94
C ALA A 78 -4.13 7.24 -14.74
N ASP A 79 -4.28 6.07 -14.12
CA ASP A 79 -4.05 4.77 -14.76
C ASP A 79 -5.30 4.17 -15.44
N GLY A 80 -6.46 4.80 -15.28
CA GLY A 80 -7.68 4.40 -15.98
C GLY A 80 -7.50 4.35 -17.51
N ARG A 81 -8.15 3.40 -18.17
CA ARG A 81 -8.10 3.20 -19.63
C ARG A 81 -9.43 2.73 -20.19
N TYR A 82 -10.56 3.09 -19.54
CA TYR A 82 -11.92 2.73 -19.97
C TYR A 82 -12.16 1.23 -20.15
N GLY A 83 -11.35 0.38 -19.53
CA GLY A 83 -11.39 -1.07 -19.73
C GLY A 83 -10.77 -1.55 -21.06
N GLU A 84 -10.16 -0.66 -21.84
CA GLU A 84 -9.59 -0.98 -23.16
C GLU A 84 -8.15 -1.54 -23.08
N ASN A 85 -7.45 -1.32 -21.94
CA ASN A 85 -6.11 -1.87 -21.75
C ASN A 85 -6.18 -3.15 -20.92
N PRO A 86 -5.62 -4.28 -21.39
CA PRO A 86 -5.73 -5.57 -20.72
C PRO A 86 -4.93 -5.66 -19.41
N ASN A 87 -3.95 -4.74 -19.18
CA ASN A 87 -2.99 -4.86 -18.09
C ASN A 87 -2.90 -3.62 -17.19
N ARG A 88 -3.73 -2.59 -17.43
CA ARG A 88 -3.71 -1.35 -16.65
C ARG A 88 -5.09 -0.98 -16.15
N LEU A 89 -5.20 -0.79 -14.83
CA LEU A 89 -6.45 -0.54 -14.13
C LEU A 89 -6.34 0.75 -13.29
N TYR A 90 -7.45 1.52 -13.19
CA TYR A 90 -7.53 2.63 -12.23
C TYR A 90 -7.60 2.13 -10.78
N LYS A 91 -8.17 0.93 -10.58
CA LYS A 91 -8.26 0.25 -9.28
C LYS A 91 -7.76 -1.18 -9.39
N HIS A 92 -6.65 -1.46 -8.74
CA HIS A 92 -6.06 -2.79 -8.66
C HIS A 92 -6.00 -3.24 -7.19
N THR A 93 -5.80 -4.53 -6.99
CA THR A 93 -5.80 -5.14 -5.67
C THR A 93 -4.39 -5.55 -5.28
N GLN A 94 -3.90 -5.08 -4.15
CA GLN A 94 -2.61 -5.47 -3.59
C GLN A 94 -2.82 -6.33 -2.34
N LEU A 95 -2.03 -7.39 -2.17
CA LEU A 95 -1.82 -7.95 -0.84
C LEU A 95 -0.57 -7.28 -0.27
N GLN A 96 -0.75 -6.60 0.85
CA GLN A 96 0.29 -5.90 1.59
C GLN A 96 0.70 -6.74 2.80
N VAL A 97 2.00 -6.95 2.97
CA VAL A 97 2.55 -7.64 4.14
C VAL A 97 3.63 -6.76 4.76
N ILE A 98 3.54 -6.54 6.06
CA ILE A 98 4.55 -5.82 6.85
C ILE A 98 5.11 -6.75 7.92
N LEU A 99 6.44 -6.83 7.97
CA LEU A 99 7.18 -7.58 8.99
C LEU A 99 8.14 -6.64 9.70
N LYS A 100 7.86 -6.32 10.96
CA LYS A 100 8.65 -5.40 11.79
C LYS A 100 8.99 -6.06 13.14
N PRO A 101 10.26 -6.26 13.49
CA PRO A 101 11.41 -6.19 12.59
C PRO A 101 11.34 -7.28 11.51
N PRO A 102 12.03 -7.12 10.37
CA PRO A 102 12.07 -8.15 9.34
C PRO A 102 12.83 -9.39 9.87
N PRO A 103 12.32 -10.61 9.65
CA PRO A 103 13.08 -11.81 9.95
C PRO A 103 14.27 -11.95 8.99
N GLU A 104 15.35 -12.60 9.41
CA GLU A 104 16.56 -12.78 8.58
C GLU A 104 16.24 -13.53 7.26
N ASN A 105 15.27 -14.43 7.28
CA ASN A 105 14.86 -15.26 6.14
C ASN A 105 13.65 -14.70 5.37
N VAL A 106 13.38 -13.40 5.40
CA VAL A 106 12.18 -12.82 4.77
C VAL A 106 12.10 -13.11 3.26
N GLN A 107 13.23 -13.09 2.56
CA GLN A 107 13.28 -13.45 1.14
C GLN A 107 12.86 -14.92 0.92
N GLN A 108 13.32 -15.82 1.76
CA GLN A 108 12.93 -17.23 1.70
C GLN A 108 11.43 -17.40 1.99
N LEU A 109 10.89 -16.71 2.99
CA LEU A 109 9.45 -16.72 3.28
C LEU A 109 8.63 -16.20 2.11
N TYR A 110 9.10 -15.17 1.45
CA TYR A 110 8.47 -14.66 0.22
C TYR A 110 8.43 -15.73 -0.88
N LEU A 111 9.56 -16.38 -1.18
CA LEU A 111 9.64 -17.45 -2.17
C LEU A 111 8.73 -18.64 -1.80
N GLU A 112 8.65 -19.00 -0.53
CA GLU A 112 7.71 -20.02 -0.05
C GLU A 112 6.25 -19.62 -0.27
N SER A 113 5.92 -18.31 -0.17
CA SER A 113 4.58 -17.83 -0.46
C SER A 113 4.20 -18.02 -1.94
N LEU A 114 5.17 -17.83 -2.86
CA LEU A 114 4.97 -18.13 -4.29
C LEU A 114 4.68 -19.62 -4.51
N GLY A 115 5.45 -20.50 -3.84
CA GLY A 115 5.22 -21.95 -3.86
C GLY A 115 3.84 -22.32 -3.29
N ALA A 116 3.38 -21.62 -2.24
CA ALA A 116 2.05 -21.85 -1.67
C ALA A 116 0.91 -21.51 -2.64
N MET A 117 1.14 -20.60 -3.60
CA MET A 117 0.19 -20.28 -4.67
C MET A 117 0.23 -21.30 -5.83
N GLY A 118 1.15 -22.25 -5.80
CA GLY A 118 1.31 -23.27 -6.84
C GLY A 118 2.36 -22.94 -7.91
N ILE A 119 3.17 -21.88 -7.71
CA ILE A 119 4.28 -21.55 -8.60
C ILE A 119 5.47 -22.47 -8.29
N ASP A 120 5.83 -23.35 -9.22
CA ASP A 120 7.04 -24.17 -9.10
C ASP A 120 8.28 -23.35 -9.49
N LEU A 121 8.97 -22.82 -8.49
CA LEU A 121 10.16 -21.97 -8.68
C LEU A 121 11.28 -22.60 -9.49
N ARG A 122 11.27 -23.94 -9.70
CA ARG A 122 12.26 -24.62 -10.52
C ARG A 122 11.96 -24.56 -12.01
N GLN A 123 10.73 -24.18 -12.37
CA GLN A 123 10.25 -24.10 -13.75
C GLN A 123 10.17 -22.66 -14.27
N HIS A 124 10.39 -21.67 -13.39
CA HIS A 124 10.25 -20.25 -13.69
C HIS A 124 11.52 -19.47 -13.35
N ASP A 125 11.76 -18.40 -14.10
CA ASP A 125 12.84 -17.45 -13.84
C ASP A 125 12.37 -16.39 -12.84
N ILE A 126 12.88 -16.46 -11.61
CA ILE A 126 12.60 -15.47 -10.55
C ILE A 126 13.81 -14.57 -10.39
N LYS A 127 13.61 -13.27 -10.63
CA LYS A 127 14.66 -12.24 -10.47
C LYS A 127 14.23 -11.19 -9.47
N PHE A 128 15.18 -10.79 -8.65
CA PHE A 128 15.09 -9.60 -7.81
C PHE A 128 15.90 -8.51 -8.49
N GLU A 129 15.23 -7.60 -9.20
CA GLU A 129 15.85 -6.47 -9.88
C GLU A 129 15.83 -5.26 -8.94
N GLU A 130 16.98 -4.63 -8.71
CA GLU A 130 17.10 -3.49 -7.80
C GLU A 130 16.17 -2.35 -8.23
N ASP A 131 15.31 -1.94 -7.33
CA ASP A 131 14.36 -0.83 -7.49
C ASP A 131 14.12 -0.15 -6.15
N ASN A 132 14.90 0.91 -5.89
CA ASN A 132 14.75 1.69 -4.67
C ASN A 132 13.43 2.44 -4.70
N TRP A 133 12.59 2.09 -3.75
CA TRP A 133 11.24 2.63 -3.66
C TRP A 133 11.19 3.98 -2.96
N GLU A 134 10.41 4.91 -3.51
CA GLU A 134 10.15 6.22 -2.94
C GLU A 134 8.68 6.61 -3.05
N ALA A 135 8.12 7.18 -1.98
CA ALA A 135 6.81 7.83 -1.97
C ALA A 135 6.94 9.30 -1.55
N PRO A 136 7.08 10.23 -2.50
CA PRO A 136 7.31 11.64 -2.20
C PRO A 136 6.20 12.29 -1.38
N THR A 137 4.93 11.88 -1.54
CA THR A 137 3.80 12.38 -0.76
C THR A 137 3.80 11.92 0.69
N LEU A 138 4.46 10.79 0.98
CA LEU A 138 4.58 10.23 2.33
C LEU A 138 5.91 10.58 3.00
N SER A 139 6.84 11.22 2.29
CA SER A 139 8.23 11.35 2.76
C SER A 139 8.80 10.02 3.23
N ALA A 140 8.64 8.99 2.39
CA ALA A 140 9.04 7.61 2.69
C ALA A 140 9.94 7.09 1.58
N TRP A 141 10.92 6.26 1.97
CA TRP A 141 11.79 5.57 1.03
C TRP A 141 12.32 4.26 1.62
N GLY A 142 12.79 3.38 0.75
CA GLY A 142 13.38 2.11 1.16
C GLY A 142 14.27 1.51 0.08
N VAL A 143 15.16 0.63 0.49
CA VAL A 143 15.94 -0.23 -0.41
C VAL A 143 15.03 -1.37 -0.86
N GLY A 144 14.90 -1.55 -2.17
CA GLY A 144 13.91 -2.48 -2.68
C GLY A 144 14.28 -3.16 -3.99
N TRP A 145 13.44 -4.09 -4.36
CA TRP A 145 13.51 -4.87 -5.59
C TRP A 145 12.13 -5.06 -6.19
N GLN A 146 12.06 -4.94 -7.51
CA GLN A 146 10.97 -5.55 -8.27
C GLN A 146 11.23 -7.05 -8.35
N VAL A 147 10.25 -7.85 -7.96
CA VAL A 147 10.35 -9.30 -8.16
C VAL A 147 9.68 -9.66 -9.45
N MET A 148 10.52 -10.14 -10.40
CA MET A 148 10.11 -10.52 -11.73
C MET A 148 9.88 -12.03 -11.78
N LEU A 149 8.76 -12.45 -12.34
CA LEU A 149 8.41 -13.84 -12.65
C LEU A 149 8.34 -13.97 -14.18
N ASP A 150 9.28 -14.68 -14.79
CA ASP A 150 9.41 -14.82 -16.26
C ASP A 150 9.35 -13.46 -17.00
N GLY A 151 9.91 -12.41 -16.38
CA GLY A 151 9.91 -11.06 -16.92
C GLY A 151 8.67 -10.22 -16.58
N LEU A 152 7.68 -10.75 -15.85
CA LEU A 152 6.54 -10.01 -15.34
C LEU A 152 6.80 -9.55 -13.89
N GLU A 153 6.76 -8.27 -13.62
CA GLU A 153 6.79 -7.75 -12.24
C GLU A 153 5.53 -8.18 -11.49
N ILE A 154 5.71 -8.95 -10.42
CA ILE A 154 4.61 -9.48 -9.62
C ILE A 154 4.56 -8.92 -8.20
N THR A 155 5.68 -8.41 -7.68
CA THR A 155 5.78 -7.94 -6.28
C THR A 155 6.83 -6.85 -6.18
N GLN A 156 6.54 -5.82 -5.38
CA GLN A 156 7.53 -4.90 -4.85
C GLN A 156 7.96 -5.40 -3.47
N PHE A 157 9.25 -5.65 -3.29
CA PHE A 157 9.86 -6.07 -2.04
C PHE A 157 10.74 -4.93 -1.52
N THR A 158 10.45 -4.39 -0.33
CA THR A 158 11.12 -3.18 0.16
C THR A 158 11.51 -3.32 1.63
N TYR A 159 12.73 -2.90 1.97
CA TYR A 159 13.12 -2.62 3.34
C TYR A 159 12.99 -1.11 3.59
N PHE A 160 11.97 -0.71 4.33
CA PHE A 160 11.76 0.69 4.67
C PHE A 160 12.88 1.23 5.54
N GLN A 161 13.42 2.38 5.12
CA GLN A 161 14.45 3.11 5.86
C GLN A 161 13.85 4.34 6.54
N GLN A 162 12.89 5.00 5.89
CA GLN A 162 12.26 6.21 6.40
C GLN A 162 10.77 6.20 6.05
N CYS A 163 9.93 6.72 6.94
CA CYS A 163 8.50 6.91 6.72
C CYS A 163 8.02 8.17 7.44
N GLY A 164 7.25 9.02 6.73
CA GLY A 164 6.81 10.29 7.30
C GLY A 164 7.94 11.24 7.69
N GLY A 165 9.11 11.13 7.04
CA GLY A 165 10.31 11.90 7.39
C GLY A 165 10.97 11.45 8.71
N VAL A 166 10.60 10.29 9.24
CA VAL A 166 11.18 9.67 10.46
C VAL A 166 11.98 8.45 10.02
N ASP A 167 13.25 8.39 10.41
CA ASP A 167 14.09 7.22 10.20
C ASP A 167 13.59 6.06 11.07
N LEU A 168 13.58 4.84 10.49
CA LEU A 168 12.97 3.68 11.13
C LEU A 168 14.01 2.86 11.91
N ASP A 169 13.71 2.61 13.18
CA ASP A 169 14.45 1.69 14.03
C ASP A 169 13.48 0.93 14.95
N PRO A 170 13.28 -0.39 14.77
CA PRO A 170 13.83 -1.21 13.67
C PRO A 170 13.20 -0.88 12.32
N ILE A 171 13.92 -1.16 11.24
CA ILE A 171 13.36 -1.14 9.88
C ILE A 171 12.28 -2.20 9.71
N SER A 172 11.49 -2.09 8.64
CA SER A 172 10.45 -3.06 8.30
C SER A 172 10.69 -3.62 6.91
N ALA A 173 10.31 -4.88 6.68
CA ALA A 173 10.14 -5.41 5.34
C ALA A 173 8.68 -5.25 4.90
N GLU A 174 8.49 -4.76 3.69
CA GLU A 174 7.22 -4.68 2.99
C GLU A 174 7.23 -5.61 1.79
N LEU A 175 6.16 -6.38 1.63
CA LEU A 175 5.92 -7.21 0.46
C LEU A 175 4.57 -6.76 -0.14
N THR A 176 4.61 -6.18 -1.33
CA THR A 176 3.42 -5.69 -2.03
C THR A 176 3.16 -6.55 -3.26
N TYR A 177 2.28 -7.53 -3.13
CA TYR A 177 1.91 -8.43 -4.21
C TYR A 177 0.89 -7.78 -5.15
N GLY A 178 1.15 -7.82 -6.45
CA GLY A 178 0.18 -7.44 -7.48
C GLY A 178 -0.73 -8.61 -7.84
N LEU A 179 -1.89 -8.70 -7.18
CA LEU A 179 -2.73 -9.90 -7.22
C LEU A 179 -3.28 -10.20 -8.62
N GLU A 180 -3.65 -9.19 -9.39
CA GLU A 180 -4.13 -9.37 -10.76
C GLU A 180 -3.05 -9.94 -11.68
N ARG A 181 -1.81 -9.44 -11.56
CA ARG A 181 -0.67 -9.94 -12.36
C ARG A 181 -0.36 -11.40 -12.05
N ILE A 182 -0.33 -11.75 -10.76
CA ILE A 182 -0.10 -13.13 -10.31
C ILE A 182 -1.23 -14.04 -10.79
N ALA A 183 -2.49 -13.62 -10.68
CA ALA A 183 -3.63 -14.40 -11.13
C ALA A 183 -3.64 -14.60 -12.65
N ALA A 184 -3.34 -13.54 -13.43
CA ALA A 184 -3.22 -13.64 -14.88
C ALA A 184 -2.13 -14.62 -15.29
N PHE A 185 -0.97 -14.57 -14.63
CA PHE A 185 0.13 -15.50 -14.85
C PHE A 185 -0.28 -16.96 -14.53
N LEU A 186 -0.87 -17.20 -13.36
CA LEU A 186 -1.29 -18.55 -12.94
C LEU A 186 -2.37 -19.16 -13.83
N GLN A 187 -3.23 -18.31 -14.39
CA GLN A 187 -4.33 -18.73 -15.26
C GLN A 187 -3.99 -18.70 -16.75
N ASP A 188 -2.77 -18.26 -17.11
CA ASP A 188 -2.30 -18.14 -18.49
C ASP A 188 -3.28 -17.34 -19.37
N VAL A 189 -3.64 -16.12 -18.90
CA VAL A 189 -4.55 -15.21 -19.62
C VAL A 189 -3.84 -13.92 -19.97
N ASP A 190 -4.12 -13.38 -21.17
CA ASP A 190 -3.52 -12.15 -21.68
C ASP A 190 -4.18 -10.89 -21.15
N SER A 191 -5.40 -11.00 -20.66
CA SER A 191 -6.18 -9.89 -20.15
C SER A 191 -6.59 -10.12 -18.71
N ILE A 192 -6.40 -9.11 -17.85
CA ILE A 192 -6.89 -9.12 -16.46
C ILE A 192 -8.41 -9.36 -16.40
N TYR A 193 -9.16 -8.91 -17.42
CA TYR A 193 -10.61 -9.10 -17.45
C TYR A 193 -11.03 -10.54 -17.66
N ASP A 194 -10.14 -11.40 -18.19
CA ASP A 194 -10.39 -12.83 -18.42
C ASP A 194 -10.03 -13.71 -17.21
N ILE A 195 -9.41 -13.13 -16.19
CA ILE A 195 -9.11 -13.84 -14.93
C ILE A 195 -10.41 -14.41 -14.36
N VAL A 196 -10.43 -15.70 -14.08
CA VAL A 196 -11.52 -16.34 -13.35
C VAL A 196 -11.47 -15.90 -11.89
N TRP A 197 -12.46 -15.11 -11.50
CA TRP A 197 -12.60 -14.63 -10.13
C TRP A 197 -13.08 -15.72 -9.18
N ALA A 198 -14.12 -16.43 -9.60
CA ALA A 198 -14.75 -17.53 -8.85
C ALA A 198 -15.34 -18.57 -9.79
N ARG A 199 -15.56 -19.76 -9.28
CA ARG A 199 -16.35 -20.81 -9.95
C ARG A 199 -17.50 -21.20 -9.07
N ASP A 200 -18.66 -21.33 -9.66
CA ASP A 200 -19.83 -21.90 -9.00
C ASP A 200 -19.56 -23.39 -8.71
N PRO A 201 -19.69 -23.85 -7.46
CA PRO A 201 -19.31 -25.22 -7.08
C PRO A 201 -20.25 -26.30 -7.64
N GLU A 202 -21.49 -25.95 -8.00
CA GLU A 202 -22.47 -26.89 -8.51
C GLU A 202 -22.44 -26.98 -10.03
N THR A 203 -22.35 -25.85 -10.71
CA THR A 203 -22.45 -25.77 -12.17
C THR A 203 -21.09 -25.68 -12.87
N GLY A 204 -20.02 -25.37 -12.13
CA GLY A 204 -18.70 -25.08 -12.68
C GLY A 204 -18.62 -23.76 -13.46
N LYS A 205 -19.69 -22.95 -13.51
CA LYS A 205 -19.72 -21.69 -14.22
C LYS A 205 -18.72 -20.71 -13.62
N ALA A 206 -17.86 -20.15 -14.48
CA ALA A 206 -16.90 -19.13 -14.09
C ALA A 206 -17.57 -17.73 -14.05
N THR A 207 -17.18 -16.94 -13.03
CA THR A 207 -17.36 -15.51 -12.98
C THR A 207 -15.99 -14.89 -13.21
N THR A 208 -15.86 -13.98 -14.17
CA THR A 208 -14.58 -13.37 -14.51
C THR A 208 -14.33 -12.06 -13.76
N TYR A 209 -13.08 -11.60 -13.78
CA TYR A 209 -12.72 -10.27 -13.29
C TYR A 209 -13.49 -9.17 -14.05
N GLY A 210 -13.67 -9.37 -15.37
CA GLY A 210 -14.47 -8.48 -16.21
C GLY A 210 -15.94 -8.39 -15.75
N ASP A 211 -16.56 -9.52 -15.41
CA ASP A 211 -17.93 -9.53 -14.89
C ASP A 211 -18.09 -8.70 -13.61
N VAL A 212 -17.02 -8.63 -12.81
CA VAL A 212 -17.04 -7.96 -11.48
C VAL A 212 -16.57 -6.51 -11.57
N ARG A 213 -15.60 -6.17 -12.43
CA ARG A 213 -14.85 -4.91 -12.36
C ARG A 213 -14.84 -4.05 -13.63
N LEU A 214 -15.18 -4.59 -14.80
CA LEU A 214 -15.09 -3.83 -16.05
C LEU A 214 -16.00 -2.59 -16.02
N ALA A 215 -17.20 -2.71 -15.47
CA ALA A 215 -18.12 -1.56 -15.35
C ALA A 215 -17.55 -0.46 -14.42
N ASP A 216 -16.89 -0.85 -13.31
CA ASP A 216 -16.21 0.10 -12.42
C ASP A 216 -15.11 0.84 -13.19
N GLU A 217 -14.27 0.11 -13.95
CA GLU A 217 -13.14 0.66 -14.69
C GLU A 217 -13.60 1.69 -15.73
N ILE A 218 -14.65 1.37 -16.49
CA ILE A 218 -15.21 2.28 -17.48
C ILE A 218 -15.77 3.55 -16.82
N GLN A 219 -16.63 3.38 -15.80
CA GLN A 219 -17.31 4.50 -15.16
C GLN A 219 -16.35 5.42 -14.41
N PHE A 220 -15.37 4.88 -13.71
CA PHE A 220 -14.37 5.69 -13.02
C PHE A 220 -13.36 6.33 -13.98
N SER A 221 -13.06 5.73 -15.14
CA SER A 221 -12.29 6.40 -16.18
C SER A 221 -13.02 7.64 -16.70
N VAL A 222 -14.31 7.52 -17.02
CA VAL A 222 -15.16 8.67 -17.42
C VAL A 222 -15.17 9.73 -16.33
N TYR A 223 -15.40 9.35 -15.07
CA TYR A 223 -15.37 10.30 -13.98
C TYR A 223 -14.01 11.00 -13.85
N ASN A 224 -12.92 10.23 -13.79
CA ASN A 224 -11.59 10.74 -13.52
C ASN A 224 -11.04 11.62 -14.65
N PHE A 225 -11.37 11.33 -15.92
CA PHE A 225 -10.82 12.07 -17.06
C PHE A 225 -11.77 13.13 -17.62
N GLU A 226 -13.09 12.97 -17.44
CA GLU A 226 -14.06 13.80 -18.13
C GLU A 226 -14.99 14.60 -17.20
N LEU A 227 -15.58 13.94 -16.18
CA LEU A 227 -16.69 14.51 -15.41
C LEU A 227 -16.32 15.06 -14.03
N ALA A 228 -15.19 14.66 -13.43
CA ALA A 228 -14.80 15.20 -12.13
C ALA A 228 -14.69 16.74 -12.20
N ASP A 229 -15.45 17.41 -11.34
CA ASP A 229 -15.51 18.86 -11.27
C ASP A 229 -14.23 19.39 -10.59
N VAL A 230 -13.37 20.04 -11.36
CA VAL A 230 -12.07 20.53 -10.92
C VAL A 230 -12.19 21.54 -9.78
N GLU A 231 -13.17 22.48 -9.87
CA GLU A 231 -13.33 23.50 -8.84
C GLU A 231 -13.79 22.89 -7.52
N LYS A 232 -14.72 21.93 -7.56
CA LYS A 232 -15.16 21.22 -6.36
C LYS A 232 -14.06 20.34 -5.79
N ALA A 233 -13.29 19.64 -6.62
CA ALA A 233 -12.18 18.82 -6.18
C ALA A 233 -11.11 19.67 -5.44
N TRP A 234 -10.79 20.86 -5.96
CA TRP A 234 -9.90 21.80 -5.26
C TRP A 234 -10.48 22.28 -3.93
N LYS A 235 -11.77 22.67 -3.90
CA LYS A 235 -12.43 23.08 -2.64
C LYS A 235 -12.40 21.96 -1.59
N HIS A 236 -12.66 20.72 -1.99
CA HIS A 236 -12.58 19.58 -1.08
C HIS A 236 -11.15 19.36 -0.59
N PHE A 237 -10.16 19.47 -1.48
CA PHE A 237 -8.76 19.37 -1.09
C PHE A 237 -8.39 20.44 -0.04
N GLU A 238 -8.74 21.69 -0.28
CA GLU A 238 -8.47 22.81 0.63
C GLU A 238 -9.15 22.67 1.99
N LEU A 239 -10.39 22.17 2.01
CA LEU A 239 -11.12 21.90 3.24
C LEU A 239 -10.46 20.78 4.05
N CYS A 240 -10.15 19.64 3.43
CA CYS A 240 -9.48 18.54 4.10
C CYS A 240 -8.09 18.95 4.61
N GLU A 241 -7.32 19.71 3.81
CA GLU A 241 -6.02 20.23 4.22
C GLU A 241 -6.12 21.17 5.41
N ALA A 242 -7.07 22.12 5.38
CA ALA A 242 -7.25 23.10 6.45
C ALA A 242 -7.65 22.42 7.76
N GLU A 243 -8.56 21.45 7.73
CA GLU A 243 -8.97 20.69 8.90
C GLU A 243 -7.82 19.82 9.45
N CYS A 244 -7.09 19.14 8.58
CA CYS A 244 -5.92 18.36 8.99
C CYS A 244 -4.87 19.25 9.68
N LYS A 245 -4.54 20.41 9.11
CA LYS A 245 -3.63 21.39 9.72
C LYS A 245 -4.12 21.87 11.07
N ALA A 246 -5.41 22.20 11.17
CA ALA A 246 -5.99 22.65 12.44
C ALA A 246 -5.90 21.59 13.54
N LEU A 247 -6.07 20.29 13.19
CA LEU A 247 -5.87 19.19 14.13
C LEU A 247 -4.40 19.07 14.54
N LEU A 248 -3.45 19.16 13.60
CA LEU A 248 -2.04 19.13 13.92
C LEU A 248 -1.58 20.32 14.80
N ASP A 249 -2.09 21.51 14.53
CA ASP A 249 -1.82 22.70 15.34
C ASP A 249 -2.40 22.55 16.76
N GLN A 250 -3.60 22.00 16.89
CA GLN A 250 -4.19 21.68 18.19
C GLN A 250 -3.35 20.65 18.95
N TYR A 251 -2.90 19.59 18.27
CA TYR A 251 -2.03 18.59 18.88
C TYR A 251 -0.72 19.20 19.39
N ALA A 252 -0.08 20.04 18.58
CA ALA A 252 1.15 20.73 18.95
C ALA A 252 0.97 21.69 20.15
N ALA A 253 -0.21 22.27 20.31
CA ALA A 253 -0.55 23.15 21.43
C ALA A 253 -0.83 22.39 22.74
N LEU A 254 -1.03 21.05 22.70
CA LEU A 254 -1.23 20.24 23.88
C LEU A 254 0.05 20.17 24.72
N SER A 255 -0.02 20.62 25.96
CA SER A 255 1.07 20.51 26.92
C SER A 255 1.30 19.04 27.29
N SER A 256 2.56 18.66 27.50
CA SER A 256 2.93 17.35 28.07
C SER A 256 2.52 17.21 29.56
N LYS A 257 2.00 18.24 30.19
CA LYS A 257 1.45 18.19 31.54
C LYS A 257 0.00 17.74 31.51
N LYS A 258 -0.27 16.66 32.21
CA LYS A 258 -1.60 16.17 32.54
C LYS A 258 -2.37 17.20 33.35
N ASP A 259 -3.12 18.05 32.72
CA ASP A 259 -4.31 18.65 33.33
C ASP A 259 -5.52 17.84 32.86
N ALA A 260 -5.57 16.60 33.34
CA ALA A 260 -6.66 15.67 33.02
C ALA A 260 -7.91 16.09 33.81
N GLY A 261 -8.73 16.97 33.22
CA GLY A 261 -10.16 17.01 33.49
C GLY A 261 -10.85 15.76 32.92
N ASP A 262 -12.07 15.48 33.39
CA ASP A 262 -12.92 14.41 32.83
C ASP A 262 -13.19 14.68 31.33
N GLY A 263 -12.44 14.03 30.45
CA GLY A 263 -12.58 14.15 28.98
C GLY A 263 -11.28 13.89 28.23
N TRP A 264 -11.34 14.04 26.88
CA TRP A 264 -10.15 13.94 26.02
C TRP A 264 -9.23 15.17 26.11
N GLN A 265 -9.74 16.27 26.66
CA GLN A 265 -9.07 17.58 26.72
C GLN A 265 -7.77 17.48 27.47
N GLY A 266 -6.66 17.68 26.76
CA GLY A 266 -5.30 17.63 27.29
C GLY A 266 -4.62 16.24 27.29
N ASP A 267 -5.32 15.17 26.95
CA ASP A 267 -4.71 13.84 26.82
C ASP A 267 -4.24 13.58 25.40
N LYS A 268 -2.95 13.75 25.15
CA LYS A 268 -2.32 13.47 23.84
C LYS A 268 -2.62 12.05 23.32
N LYS A 269 -2.70 11.04 24.20
CA LYS A 269 -2.98 9.66 23.80
C LYS A 269 -4.37 9.44 23.22
N ARG A 270 -5.31 10.30 23.54
CA ARG A 270 -6.69 10.26 23.05
C ARG A 270 -6.93 11.22 21.88
N PHE A 271 -5.92 11.99 21.49
CA PHE A 271 -6.06 12.91 20.36
C PHE A 271 -6.25 12.14 19.05
N PRO A 272 -7.17 12.57 18.15
CA PRO A 272 -7.56 11.81 16.98
C PRO A 272 -6.57 11.93 15.80
N ILE A 273 -5.33 11.46 15.97
CA ILE A 273 -4.31 11.48 14.91
C ILE A 273 -4.76 10.66 13.71
N LEU A 274 -5.49 9.56 13.90
CA LEU A 274 -6.02 8.75 12.79
C LEU A 274 -7.01 9.55 11.94
N ALA A 275 -7.88 10.37 12.55
CA ALA A 275 -8.79 11.23 11.78
C ALA A 275 -8.02 12.30 10.96
N ALA A 276 -6.93 12.85 11.52
CA ALA A 276 -6.04 13.73 10.75
C ALA A 276 -5.40 12.99 9.57
N TYR A 277 -5.06 11.71 9.74
CA TYR A 277 -4.51 10.90 8.65
C TYR A 277 -5.53 10.62 7.55
N ASP A 278 -6.80 10.35 7.89
CA ASP A 278 -7.88 10.21 6.91
C ASP A 278 -8.03 11.45 6.03
N LEU A 279 -7.93 12.64 6.63
CA LEU A 279 -7.94 13.90 5.88
C LEU A 279 -6.74 14.02 4.94
N CYS A 280 -5.55 13.60 5.37
CA CYS A 280 -4.36 13.54 4.52
C CYS A 280 -4.54 12.57 3.35
N LEU A 281 -5.11 11.38 3.57
CA LEU A 281 -5.43 10.41 2.52
C LEU A 281 -6.44 10.98 1.51
N LYS A 282 -7.47 11.68 1.97
CA LYS A 282 -8.42 12.39 1.10
C LYS A 282 -7.72 13.44 0.25
N CYS A 283 -6.80 14.24 0.83
CA CYS A 283 -5.99 15.17 0.05
C CYS A 283 -5.17 14.46 -1.04
N SER A 284 -4.55 13.32 -0.71
CA SER A 284 -3.79 12.53 -1.67
C SER A 284 -4.67 11.99 -2.80
N HIS A 285 -5.87 11.49 -2.49
CA HIS A 285 -6.81 11.00 -3.49
C HIS A 285 -7.32 12.13 -4.41
N LEU A 286 -7.70 13.27 -3.84
CA LEU A 286 -8.14 14.45 -4.60
C LEU A 286 -7.03 15.00 -5.50
N PHE A 287 -5.78 15.01 -5.03
CA PHE A 287 -4.62 15.31 -5.87
C PHE A 287 -4.56 14.38 -7.09
N ASN A 288 -4.73 13.06 -6.91
CA ASN A 288 -4.69 12.11 -8.01
C ASN A 288 -5.85 12.31 -9.00
N ILE A 289 -7.04 12.72 -8.54
CA ILE A 289 -8.16 13.08 -9.41
C ILE A 289 -7.83 14.34 -10.21
N LEU A 290 -7.33 15.39 -9.56
CA LEU A 290 -6.94 16.64 -10.22
C LEU A 290 -5.83 16.44 -11.25
N ASP A 291 -4.86 15.57 -10.94
CA ASP A 291 -3.78 15.18 -11.86
C ASP A 291 -4.35 14.44 -13.09
N ALA A 292 -5.24 13.47 -12.88
CA ALA A 292 -5.92 12.75 -13.97
C ALA A 292 -6.78 13.68 -14.86
N ARG A 293 -7.43 14.68 -14.24
CA ARG A 293 -8.19 15.73 -14.98
C ARG A 293 -7.28 16.68 -15.77
N GLY A 294 -5.96 16.59 -15.65
CA GLY A 294 -5.04 17.55 -16.25
C GLY A 294 -5.16 18.96 -15.66
N ALA A 295 -5.71 19.08 -14.44
CA ALA A 295 -5.97 20.34 -13.75
C ALA A 295 -4.76 20.86 -12.97
N ILE A 296 -3.66 20.13 -12.97
CA ILE A 296 -2.41 20.46 -12.28
C ILE A 296 -1.28 20.47 -13.31
N SER A 297 -0.63 21.60 -13.48
CA SER A 297 0.56 21.68 -14.33
C SER A 297 1.74 20.95 -13.71
N VAL A 298 2.75 20.62 -14.51
CA VAL A 298 3.98 19.95 -14.04
C VAL A 298 4.66 20.75 -12.91
N THR A 299 4.64 22.08 -13.00
CA THR A 299 5.23 22.96 -11.97
C THR A 299 4.41 22.98 -10.69
N GLU A 300 3.09 23.04 -10.80
CA GLU A 300 2.17 23.03 -9.64
C GLU A 300 2.18 21.69 -8.92
N ARG A 301 2.37 20.59 -9.66
CA ARG A 301 2.42 19.23 -9.11
C ARG A 301 3.42 19.11 -7.95
N VAL A 302 4.61 19.69 -8.09
CA VAL A 302 5.62 19.68 -7.03
C VAL A 302 5.12 20.40 -5.78
N GLY A 303 4.40 21.52 -5.95
CA GLY A 303 3.80 22.26 -4.84
C GLY A 303 2.71 21.50 -4.13
N VAL A 304 1.81 20.82 -4.88
CA VAL A 304 0.71 20.02 -4.28
C VAL A 304 1.28 18.79 -3.56
N ILE A 305 2.25 18.10 -4.15
CA ILE A 305 2.96 16.99 -3.48
C ILE A 305 3.58 17.47 -2.17
N ALA A 306 4.20 18.64 -2.14
CA ALA A 306 4.79 19.20 -0.93
C ALA A 306 3.74 19.49 0.15
N ARG A 307 2.53 19.94 -0.23
CA ARG A 307 1.40 20.17 0.70
C ARG A 307 0.96 18.85 1.35
N VAL A 308 0.71 17.81 0.57
CA VAL A 308 0.33 16.48 1.08
C VAL A 308 1.45 15.90 1.96
N ARG A 309 2.71 16.01 1.53
CA ARG A 309 3.88 15.57 2.31
C ARG A 309 3.95 16.26 3.66
N ALA A 310 3.70 17.56 3.74
CA ALA A 310 3.74 18.30 4.99
C ALA A 310 2.71 17.76 6.00
N LEU A 311 1.51 17.38 5.54
CA LEU A 311 0.50 16.74 6.38
C LEU A 311 0.99 15.37 6.87
N ALA A 312 1.47 14.51 5.97
CA ALA A 312 1.95 13.17 6.31
C ALA A 312 3.11 13.21 7.32
N VAL A 313 4.07 14.12 7.15
CA VAL A 313 5.20 14.32 8.08
C VAL A 313 4.70 14.81 9.45
N GLY A 314 3.78 15.78 9.47
CA GLY A 314 3.17 16.26 10.71
C GLY A 314 2.46 15.15 11.48
N ILE A 315 1.69 14.33 10.78
CA ILE A 315 0.96 13.19 11.34
C ILE A 315 1.94 12.13 11.88
N ALA A 316 2.97 11.77 11.13
CA ALA A 316 3.96 10.78 11.55
C ALA A 316 4.66 11.21 12.85
N ARG A 317 5.08 12.46 12.95
CA ARG A 317 5.68 13.02 14.16
C ARG A 317 4.70 13.03 15.35
N ALA A 318 3.47 13.47 15.12
CA ALA A 318 2.44 13.47 16.15
C ALA A 318 2.11 12.06 16.64
N TYR A 319 2.08 11.09 15.72
CA TYR A 319 1.86 9.67 16.06
C TYR A 319 2.98 9.11 16.92
N VAL A 320 4.24 9.35 16.57
CA VAL A 320 5.42 8.89 17.35
C VAL A 320 5.44 9.57 18.72
N ASP A 321 5.18 10.88 18.79
CA ASP A 321 5.07 11.62 20.06
C ASP A 321 3.93 11.10 20.94
N GLN A 322 2.78 10.80 20.33
CA GLN A 322 1.62 10.21 21.04
C GLN A 322 1.98 8.86 21.69
N GLN A 323 2.86 8.08 21.07
CA GLN A 323 3.35 6.83 21.62
C GLN A 323 4.46 7.00 22.68
N GLY A 324 4.95 8.21 22.88
CA GLY A 324 6.00 8.51 23.83
C GLY A 324 7.40 8.11 23.37
N GLU A 325 7.60 8.00 22.04
CA GLU A 325 8.80 7.48 21.40
C GLU A 325 9.73 8.56 20.82
N ILE A 326 9.33 9.84 20.85
CA ILE A 326 10.24 10.93 20.45
C ILE A 326 11.11 11.29 21.64
N SER A 327 12.41 10.94 21.57
CA SER A 327 13.41 11.49 22.48
C SER A 327 13.61 12.98 22.16
N ALA A 328 13.80 13.79 23.21
CA ALA A 328 13.96 15.25 23.13
C ALA A 328 15.18 15.75 22.29
N SER A 329 15.88 14.84 21.60
CA SER A 329 17.04 15.13 20.75
C SER A 329 16.73 15.50 19.29
N ALA A 330 15.44 15.52 18.89
CA ALA A 330 15.06 15.80 17.50
C ALA A 330 14.90 17.30 17.16
N ASP A 331 15.11 18.21 18.10
CA ASP A 331 15.00 19.66 17.87
C ASP A 331 16.23 20.31 17.17
N GLU A 332 17.27 19.54 16.83
CA GLU A 332 18.47 19.99 16.14
C GLU A 332 18.67 19.38 14.74
N ALA A 333 17.62 19.10 13.99
CA ALA A 333 17.81 18.69 12.61
C ALA A 333 18.02 19.92 11.70
N GLU A 334 19.27 20.16 11.33
CA GLU A 334 19.67 21.06 10.24
C GLU A 334 18.92 20.72 8.92
N PRO A 335 18.73 21.71 8.02
CA PRO A 335 18.03 21.47 6.76
C PRO A 335 18.77 20.42 5.92
N VAL A 336 18.02 19.38 5.54
CA VAL A 336 18.50 18.24 4.73
C VAL A 336 19.31 18.75 3.54
N ALA A 337 20.61 18.51 3.56
CA ALA A 337 21.51 18.75 2.46
C ALA A 337 21.06 17.89 1.26
N LYS A 338 20.89 18.55 0.11
CA LYS A 338 20.58 17.87 -1.16
C LYS A 338 21.61 16.77 -1.41
N HIS A 339 21.15 15.52 -1.49
CA HIS A 339 22.02 14.42 -1.91
C HIS A 339 22.69 14.77 -3.25
N PRO A 340 24.02 14.64 -3.37
CA PRO A 340 24.71 14.86 -4.62
C PRO A 340 24.28 13.78 -5.62
N LYS A 341 23.71 14.22 -6.75
CA LYS A 341 23.45 13.34 -7.89
C LYS A 341 24.75 12.59 -8.26
N ALA A 342 24.74 11.28 -8.21
CA ALA A 342 25.84 10.46 -8.72
C ALA A 342 26.11 10.85 -10.18
N LYS A 343 27.28 11.39 -10.45
CA LYS A 343 27.75 11.62 -11.82
C LYS A 343 27.94 10.25 -12.47
N LYS A 344 27.15 9.98 -13.52
CA LYS A 344 27.45 8.89 -14.46
C LYS A 344 28.80 9.21 -15.13
N GLU A 345 29.87 8.54 -14.72
CA GLU A 345 31.09 8.48 -15.51
C GLU A 345 30.82 7.65 -16.76
N LEU A 346 30.91 8.32 -17.91
CA LEU A 346 30.95 7.67 -19.21
C LEU A 346 32.28 6.92 -19.34
N VAL A 347 32.20 5.59 -19.36
CA VAL A 347 33.35 4.77 -19.76
C VAL A 347 33.53 4.90 -21.28
N PRO A 348 34.72 5.30 -21.78
CA PRO A 348 34.95 5.38 -23.21
C PRO A 348 35.03 3.97 -23.80
N ALA A 349 34.33 3.77 -24.93
CA ALA A 349 34.43 2.55 -25.73
C ALA A 349 35.89 2.38 -26.24
N ALA A 350 36.47 1.23 -25.94
CA ALA A 350 37.74 0.83 -26.52
C ALA A 350 37.50 0.40 -27.95
N SER A 351 38.30 0.94 -28.86
CA SER A 351 38.44 0.65 -30.26
C SER A 351 38.94 -0.79 -30.54
#